data_03b8c71c7bb0e8be3394e65e93050d12
#
_entry.id   03b8c71c7bb0e8be3394e65e93050d12
#
_cell.length_a   1.000
_cell.length_b   1.000
_cell.length_c   1.000
_cell.angle_alpha   90.00
_cell.angle_beta   90.00
_cell.angle_gamma   90.00
#
_symmetry.space_group_name_H-M   'P 1'
#
loop_
_entity.id
_entity.type
_entity.pdbx_description
1 polymer ?
#
loop_
_entity_poly.entity_id
_entity_poly.type
_entity_poly.pdbx_seq_one_letter_code
_entity_poly.pdbx_strand_id
1 'polypeptide(L)'
;MGRNKVILVDADVISHFMATGYMDRLTEILQPHAVMIVENVYKEASYHPTEPDRKWKVDKWMERCKVCKIAFPYANENIRREFFRLKKENPMLGDGERACMSMARFGQEVIASSNFRDVAPYCDENGIEYIGTLDVLTIAMNKGIFTSDECNRFMAEAKAKNKAKFPVEDIAVYQAPEYISTF
;
A
#
# COMPACT_ATOMS: atom_id res chain seq x y z
N MET A 1 20.64 9.35 9.44
CA MET A 1 19.93 8.06 9.26
C MET A 1 18.48 8.28 9.64
N GLY A 2 17.54 8.11 8.68
CA GLY A 2 16.12 8.23 8.95
C GLY A 2 15.64 7.14 9.92
N ARG A 3 14.62 7.44 10.72
CA ARG A 3 13.98 6.47 11.61
C ARG A 3 13.31 5.38 10.76
N ASN A 4 13.47 4.10 11.12
CA ASN A 4 12.71 3.03 10.47
C ASN A 4 11.21 3.27 10.67
N LYS A 5 10.47 3.32 9.57
CA LYS A 5 9.02 3.54 9.56
C LYS A 5 8.29 2.20 9.55
N VAL A 6 7.03 2.22 9.98
CA VAL A 6 6.08 1.14 9.74
C VAL A 6 5.21 1.56 8.55
N ILE A 7 5.08 0.70 7.56
CA ILE A 7 4.28 0.93 6.36
C ILE A 7 3.09 -0.02 6.39
N LEU A 8 1.89 0.54 6.49
CA LEU A 8 0.63 -0.18 6.36
C LEU A 8 0.27 -0.26 4.88
N VAL A 9 0.38 -1.45 4.30
CA VAL A 9 0.13 -1.64 2.86
C VAL A 9 -1.32 -2.05 2.64
N ASP A 10 -1.99 -1.32 1.75
CA ASP A 10 -3.38 -1.56 1.38
C ASP A 10 -3.51 -2.62 0.27
N ALA A 11 -4.72 -3.16 0.11
CA ALA A 11 -5.03 -4.28 -0.77
C ALA A 11 -4.80 -3.98 -2.26
N ASP A 12 -4.95 -2.72 -2.69
CA ASP A 12 -4.73 -2.32 -4.07
C ASP A 12 -3.24 -2.38 -4.47
N VAL A 13 -2.33 -1.88 -3.61
CA VAL A 13 -0.89 -1.98 -3.83
C VAL A 13 -0.45 -3.45 -3.86
N ILE A 14 -0.93 -4.27 -2.89
CA ILE A 14 -0.67 -5.72 -2.89
C ILE A 14 -1.13 -6.35 -4.21
N SER A 15 -2.32 -5.97 -4.68
CA SER A 15 -2.90 -6.50 -5.92
C SER A 15 -2.10 -6.13 -7.16
N HIS A 16 -1.56 -4.91 -7.24
CA HIS A 16 -0.69 -4.49 -8.34
C HIS A 16 0.59 -5.33 -8.39
N PHE A 17 1.25 -5.50 -7.25
CA PHE A 17 2.48 -6.29 -7.16
C PHE A 17 2.23 -7.80 -7.37
N MET A 18 1.07 -8.30 -6.95
CA MET A 18 0.67 -9.69 -7.20
C MET A 18 0.41 -9.94 -8.69
N ALA A 19 -0.35 -9.05 -9.35
CA ALA A 19 -0.70 -9.18 -10.76
C ALA A 19 0.52 -9.17 -11.69
N THR A 20 1.57 -8.46 -11.30
CA THR A 20 2.83 -8.36 -12.05
C THR A 20 3.85 -9.42 -11.65
N GLY A 21 3.59 -10.24 -10.62
CA GLY A 21 4.52 -11.26 -10.15
C GLY A 21 5.67 -10.72 -9.28
N TYR A 22 5.61 -9.47 -8.86
CA TYR A 22 6.68 -8.80 -8.11
C TYR A 22 6.39 -8.62 -6.60
N MET A 23 5.51 -9.46 -6.01
CA MET A 23 5.14 -9.31 -4.58
C MET A 23 6.35 -9.29 -3.63
N ASP A 24 7.33 -10.16 -3.86
CA ASP A 24 8.51 -10.25 -3.00
C ASP A 24 9.37 -8.96 -3.10
N ARG A 25 9.36 -8.30 -4.27
CA ARG A 25 10.06 -7.03 -4.47
C ARG A 25 9.45 -5.88 -3.67
N LEU A 26 8.15 -5.90 -3.38
CA LEU A 26 7.50 -4.85 -2.58
C LEU A 26 8.20 -4.66 -1.22
N THR A 27 8.48 -5.75 -0.53
CA THR A 27 9.18 -5.70 0.76
C THR A 27 10.65 -5.33 0.62
N GLU A 28 11.34 -5.83 -0.41
CA GLU A 28 12.73 -5.46 -0.71
C GLU A 28 12.87 -3.96 -0.99
N ILE A 29 11.98 -3.41 -1.82
CA ILE A 29 11.97 -1.98 -2.17
C ILE A 29 11.78 -1.11 -0.93
N LEU A 30 10.91 -1.52 -0.03
CA LEU A 30 10.55 -0.74 1.16
C LEU A 30 11.51 -0.92 2.35
N GLN A 31 12.50 -1.83 2.26
CA GLN A 31 13.55 -1.90 3.30
C GLN A 31 14.29 -0.56 3.45
N PRO A 32 14.72 -0.17 4.67
CA PRO A 32 14.72 -0.95 5.92
C PRO A 32 13.41 -0.83 6.71
N HIS A 33 12.35 -0.29 6.13
CA HIS A 33 11.08 -0.07 6.80
C HIS A 33 10.32 -1.38 7.01
N ALA A 34 9.51 -1.45 8.07
CA ALA A 34 8.68 -2.62 8.36
C ALA A 34 7.38 -2.57 7.56
N VAL A 35 7.16 -3.57 6.69
CA VAL A 35 5.89 -3.74 5.96
C VAL A 35 4.93 -4.54 6.83
N MET A 36 3.73 -4.00 7.04
CA MET A 36 2.67 -4.65 7.80
C MET A 36 1.33 -4.60 7.06
N ILE A 37 0.48 -5.59 7.34
CA ILE A 37 -0.88 -5.63 6.81
C ILE A 37 -1.86 -5.67 7.98
N VAL A 38 -2.85 -4.78 7.98
CA VAL A 38 -3.95 -4.84 8.92
C VAL A 38 -4.87 -6.03 8.56
N GLU A 39 -5.46 -6.68 9.54
CA GLU A 39 -6.36 -7.84 9.33
C GLU A 39 -7.48 -7.55 8.31
N ASN A 40 -8.00 -6.32 8.30
CA ASN A 40 -9.02 -5.89 7.34
C ASN A 40 -8.48 -5.95 5.89
N VAL A 41 -7.28 -5.41 5.68
CA VAL A 41 -6.58 -5.47 4.37
C VAL A 41 -6.27 -6.92 3.98
N TYR A 42 -5.83 -7.74 4.94
CA TYR A 42 -5.55 -9.15 4.66
C TYR A 42 -6.80 -9.88 4.15
N LYS A 43 -7.98 -9.63 4.73
CA LYS A 43 -9.26 -10.21 4.26
C LYS A 43 -9.56 -9.81 2.82
N GLU A 44 -9.38 -8.53 2.48
CA GLU A 44 -9.60 -8.01 1.13
C GLU A 44 -8.56 -8.56 0.14
N ALA A 45 -7.27 -8.47 0.49
CA ALA A 45 -6.18 -8.92 -0.37
C ALA A 45 -6.18 -10.44 -0.62
N SER A 46 -6.72 -11.23 0.31
CA SER A 46 -6.78 -12.70 0.23
C SER A 46 -7.98 -13.24 -0.54
N TYR A 47 -8.93 -12.38 -0.91
CA TYR A 47 -10.15 -12.81 -1.60
C TYR A 47 -10.25 -12.19 -2.98
N HIS A 48 -10.55 -13.04 -3.96
CA HIS A 48 -10.98 -12.61 -5.29
C HIS A 48 -11.87 -13.68 -5.90
N PRO A 49 -13.03 -13.32 -6.48
CA PRO A 49 -14.01 -14.30 -6.96
C PRO A 49 -13.49 -15.23 -8.06
N THR A 50 -12.50 -14.80 -8.84
CA THR A 50 -11.94 -15.57 -9.96
C THR A 50 -10.51 -16.07 -9.72
N GLU A 51 -9.93 -15.82 -8.54
CA GLU A 51 -8.56 -16.24 -8.18
C GLU A 51 -8.58 -17.06 -6.88
N PRO A 52 -8.91 -18.38 -6.93
CA PRO A 52 -9.06 -19.19 -5.73
C PRO A 52 -7.74 -19.41 -4.97
N ASP A 53 -6.60 -19.24 -5.63
CA ASP A 53 -5.26 -19.38 -5.07
C ASP A 53 -4.72 -18.08 -4.44
N ARG A 54 -5.51 -16.99 -4.48
CA ARG A 54 -5.08 -15.66 -4.02
C ARG A 54 -4.65 -15.65 -2.56
N LYS A 55 -5.44 -16.29 -1.69
CA LYS A 55 -5.11 -16.42 -0.27
C LYS A 55 -3.77 -17.12 -0.07
N TRP A 56 -3.53 -18.21 -0.78
CA TRP A 56 -2.26 -18.94 -0.71
C TRP A 56 -1.07 -18.05 -1.15
N LYS A 57 -1.23 -17.26 -2.22
CA LYS A 57 -0.21 -16.32 -2.69
C LYS A 57 0.13 -15.27 -1.62
N VAL A 58 -0.88 -14.67 -0.98
CA VAL A 58 -0.69 -13.69 0.09
C VAL A 58 0.02 -14.35 1.29
N ASP A 59 -0.46 -15.51 1.76
CA ASP A 59 0.12 -16.22 2.89
C ASP A 59 1.60 -16.57 2.63
N LYS A 60 1.92 -17.07 1.42
CA LYS A 60 3.29 -17.41 1.04
C LYS A 60 4.22 -16.19 0.94
N TRP A 61 3.72 -15.08 0.42
CA TRP A 61 4.48 -13.84 0.42
C TRP A 61 4.77 -13.36 1.84
N MET A 62 3.76 -13.35 2.70
CA MET A 62 3.92 -12.93 4.10
C MET A 62 4.96 -13.81 4.83
N GLU A 63 4.91 -15.12 4.62
CA GLU A 63 5.87 -16.08 5.21
C GLU A 63 7.29 -15.81 4.72
N ARG A 64 7.51 -15.73 3.39
CA ARG A 64 8.84 -15.54 2.79
C ARG A 64 9.45 -14.19 3.15
N CYS A 65 8.64 -13.13 3.08
CA CYS A 65 9.11 -11.77 3.26
C CYS A 65 8.96 -11.25 4.69
N LYS A 66 8.52 -12.10 5.62
CA LYS A 66 8.31 -11.79 7.05
C LYS A 66 7.38 -10.57 7.27
N VAL A 67 6.35 -10.47 6.43
CA VAL A 67 5.32 -9.45 6.57
C VAL A 67 4.39 -9.78 7.72
N CYS A 68 4.25 -8.87 8.66
CA CYS A 68 3.40 -9.07 9.83
C CYS A 68 1.95 -8.69 9.54
N LYS A 69 1.03 -9.61 9.87
CA LYS A 69 -0.40 -9.30 9.97
C LYS A 69 -0.69 -8.79 11.38
N ILE A 70 -1.29 -7.62 11.48
CA ILE A 70 -1.67 -7.00 12.75
C ILE A 70 -3.20 -6.92 12.88
N ALA A 71 -3.69 -7.19 14.08
CA ALA A 71 -5.11 -7.03 14.37
C ALA A 71 -5.48 -5.55 14.39
N PHE A 72 -6.71 -5.24 13.93
CA PHE A 72 -7.23 -3.89 14.11
C PHE A 72 -7.48 -3.64 15.62
N PRO A 73 -6.97 -2.53 16.18
CA PRO A 73 -6.98 -2.31 17.63
C PRO A 73 -8.33 -1.79 18.13
N TYR A 74 -9.38 -2.61 18.07
CA TYR A 74 -10.74 -2.25 18.51
C TYR A 74 -10.81 -1.76 19.96
N ALA A 75 -9.87 -2.15 20.83
CA ALA A 75 -9.78 -1.67 22.21
C ALA A 75 -9.33 -0.21 22.31
N ASN A 76 -8.63 0.32 21.30
CA ASN A 76 -8.27 1.74 21.24
C ASN A 76 -9.48 2.55 20.79
N GLU A 77 -10.04 3.31 21.71
CA GLU A 77 -11.27 4.07 21.48
C GLU A 77 -11.12 5.12 20.37
N ASN A 78 -9.99 5.81 20.29
CA ASN A 78 -9.74 6.85 19.29
C ASN A 78 -9.70 6.25 17.88
N ILE A 79 -8.94 5.16 17.71
CA ILE A 79 -8.82 4.46 16.41
C ILE A 79 -10.18 3.90 16.00
N ARG A 80 -10.90 3.27 16.95
CA ARG A 80 -12.22 2.71 16.70
C ARG A 80 -13.24 3.77 16.29
N ARG A 81 -13.30 4.89 16.99
CA ARG A 81 -14.20 6.02 16.67
C ARG A 81 -13.90 6.56 15.28
N GLU A 82 -12.64 6.73 14.93
CA GLU A 82 -12.22 7.22 13.62
C GLU A 82 -12.62 6.25 12.50
N PHE A 83 -12.42 4.96 12.69
CA PHE A 83 -12.85 3.95 11.72
C PHE A 83 -14.35 4.04 11.41
N PHE A 84 -15.18 4.17 12.45
CA PHE A 84 -16.63 4.30 12.27
C PHE A 84 -17.05 5.68 11.73
N ARG A 85 -16.31 6.74 12.05
CA ARG A 85 -16.50 8.06 11.46
C ARG A 85 -16.29 8.01 9.95
N LEU A 86 -15.17 7.47 9.51
CA LEU A 86 -14.84 7.29 8.09
C LEU A 86 -15.90 6.45 7.38
N LYS A 87 -16.37 5.37 8.01
CA LYS A 87 -17.45 4.54 7.44
C LYS A 87 -18.75 5.30 7.23
N LYS A 88 -19.08 6.24 8.12
CA LYS A 88 -20.29 7.07 8.02
C LYS A 88 -20.13 8.15 6.96
N GLU A 89 -18.98 8.81 6.89
CA GLU A 89 -18.73 9.93 6.00
C GLU A 89 -18.43 9.48 4.55
N ASN A 90 -17.72 8.38 4.38
CA ASN A 90 -17.44 7.78 3.08
C ASN A 90 -17.75 6.28 3.07
N PRO A 91 -19.02 5.87 2.88
CA PRO A 91 -19.42 4.46 2.87
C PRO A 91 -18.77 3.64 1.76
N MET A 92 -18.28 4.27 0.70
CA MET A 92 -17.63 3.61 -0.44
C MET A 92 -16.18 3.23 -0.18
N LEU A 93 -15.57 3.80 0.85
CA LEU A 93 -14.21 3.47 1.26
C LEU A 93 -14.14 2.03 1.79
N GLY A 94 -13.14 1.25 1.38
CA GLY A 94 -12.95 -0.14 1.83
C GLY A 94 -12.66 -0.25 3.34
N ASP A 95 -12.96 -1.39 3.94
CA ASP A 95 -12.66 -1.62 5.37
C ASP A 95 -11.14 -1.64 5.63
N GLY A 96 -10.35 -2.12 4.66
CA GLY A 96 -8.89 -2.08 4.69
C GLY A 96 -8.34 -0.67 4.72
N GLU A 97 -8.78 0.17 3.78
CA GLU A 97 -8.38 1.59 3.72
C GLU A 97 -8.74 2.33 5.01
N ARG A 98 -9.99 2.18 5.49
CA ARG A 98 -10.43 2.77 6.76
C ARG A 98 -9.58 2.34 7.95
N ALA A 99 -9.19 1.07 7.98
CA ALA A 99 -8.35 0.55 9.04
C ALA A 99 -6.95 1.19 9.00
N CYS A 100 -6.32 1.25 7.82
CA CYS A 100 -5.02 1.90 7.64
C CYS A 100 -5.09 3.40 8.03
N MET A 101 -6.08 4.13 7.52
CA MET A 101 -6.26 5.56 7.79
C MET A 101 -6.46 5.84 9.29
N SER A 102 -7.36 5.09 9.95
CA SER A 102 -7.62 5.30 11.38
C SER A 102 -6.44 4.92 12.26
N MET A 103 -5.66 3.92 11.90
CA MET A 103 -4.46 3.57 12.66
C MET A 103 -3.37 4.62 12.48
N ALA A 104 -3.06 5.00 11.24
CA ALA A 104 -2.01 5.95 10.95
C ALA A 104 -2.27 7.36 11.52
N ARG A 105 -3.54 7.75 11.70
CA ARG A 105 -3.91 9.02 12.34
C ARG A 105 -3.41 9.13 13.77
N PHE A 106 -3.40 8.05 14.53
CA PHE A 106 -3.04 8.03 15.95
C PHE A 106 -1.69 7.37 16.20
N GLY A 107 -1.09 6.76 15.20
CA GLY A 107 0.26 6.24 15.20
C GLY A 107 1.24 7.14 14.45
N GLN A 108 2.26 6.55 13.91
CA GLN A 108 3.24 7.21 13.05
C GLN A 108 3.54 6.34 11.82
N GLU A 109 2.54 5.55 11.43
CA GLU A 109 2.63 4.67 10.28
C GLU A 109 2.49 5.46 8.98
N VAL A 110 3.16 4.97 7.94
CA VAL A 110 2.96 5.41 6.55
C VAL A 110 1.88 4.54 5.93
N ILE A 111 1.03 5.11 5.11
CA ILE A 111 0.03 4.36 4.34
C ILE A 111 0.57 4.13 2.93
N ALA A 112 0.59 2.87 2.48
CA ALA A 112 0.82 2.53 1.08
C ALA A 112 -0.51 2.15 0.42
N SER A 113 -1.11 3.08 -0.34
CA SER A 113 -2.37 2.90 -1.07
C SER A 113 -2.33 3.62 -2.41
N SER A 114 -2.98 3.06 -3.42
CA SER A 114 -3.12 3.71 -4.74
C SER A 114 -4.44 4.47 -4.90
N ASN A 115 -5.29 4.48 -3.89
CA ASN A 115 -6.51 5.27 -3.87
C ASN A 115 -6.26 6.73 -3.45
N PHE A 116 -5.53 7.47 -4.28
CA PHE A 116 -5.18 8.87 -3.97
C PHE A 116 -6.41 9.78 -3.81
N ARG A 117 -7.52 9.47 -4.46
CA ARG A 117 -8.73 10.30 -4.37
C ARG A 117 -9.27 10.40 -2.95
N ASP A 118 -9.27 9.30 -2.22
CA ASP A 118 -9.86 9.23 -0.89
C ASP A 118 -8.80 9.29 0.22
N VAL A 119 -7.61 8.71 -0.02
CA VAL A 119 -6.55 8.60 0.99
C VAL A 119 -5.69 9.87 1.06
N ALA A 120 -5.31 10.48 -0.07
CA ALA A 120 -4.42 11.63 -0.08
C ALA A 120 -4.97 12.84 0.70
N PRO A 121 -6.20 13.30 0.47
CA PRO A 121 -6.75 14.46 1.21
C PRO A 121 -6.79 14.21 2.73
N TYR A 122 -7.14 12.99 3.12
CA TYR A 122 -7.17 12.61 4.54
C TYR A 122 -5.77 12.63 5.16
N CYS A 123 -4.78 12.09 4.44
CA CYS A 123 -3.40 12.06 4.91
C CYS A 123 -2.83 13.47 5.04
N ASP A 124 -3.07 14.34 4.05
CA ASP A 124 -2.63 15.74 4.05
C ASP A 124 -3.25 16.51 5.23
N GLU A 125 -4.55 16.34 5.48
CA GLU A 125 -5.25 16.97 6.60
C GLU A 125 -4.73 16.54 7.97
N ASN A 126 -4.30 15.28 8.10
CA ASN A 126 -3.88 14.70 9.37
C ASN A 126 -2.35 14.56 9.52
N GLY A 127 -1.56 15.08 8.56
CA GLY A 127 -0.10 15.03 8.61
C GLY A 127 0.46 13.61 8.53
N ILE A 128 -0.21 12.72 7.78
CA ILE A 128 0.18 11.31 7.61
C ILE A 128 0.98 11.20 6.31
N GLU A 129 2.14 10.56 6.38
CA GLU A 129 2.88 10.21 5.15
C GLU A 129 2.16 9.09 4.40
N TYR A 130 2.08 9.21 3.08
CA TYR A 130 1.50 8.16 2.25
C TYR A 130 2.27 8.00 0.95
N ILE A 131 2.27 6.79 0.42
CA ILE A 131 2.94 6.41 -0.82
C ILE A 131 1.99 5.58 -1.70
N GLY A 132 2.04 5.81 -3.01
CA GLY A 132 1.31 4.99 -3.97
C GLY A 132 2.21 4.00 -4.71
N THR A 133 1.61 3.23 -5.61
CA THR A 133 2.37 2.29 -6.44
C THR A 133 3.49 2.98 -7.23
N LEU A 134 3.24 4.18 -7.80
CA LEU A 134 4.26 4.90 -8.55
C LEU A 134 5.39 5.41 -7.65
N ASP A 135 5.09 5.79 -6.41
CA ASP A 135 6.10 6.16 -5.43
C ASP A 135 6.99 4.97 -5.08
N VAL A 136 6.39 3.78 -4.88
CA VAL A 136 7.13 2.54 -4.65
C VAL A 136 8.04 2.20 -5.85
N LEU A 137 7.55 2.37 -7.08
CA LEU A 137 8.37 2.18 -8.28
C LEU A 137 9.50 3.21 -8.36
N THR A 138 9.26 4.47 -7.98
CA THR A 138 10.31 5.50 -7.90
C THR A 138 11.37 5.14 -6.85
N ILE A 139 10.96 4.66 -5.67
CA ILE A 139 11.89 4.14 -4.66
C ILE A 139 12.72 2.99 -5.24
N ALA A 140 12.09 2.07 -5.98
CA ALA A 140 12.79 0.95 -6.62
C ALA A 140 13.86 1.42 -7.61
N MET A 141 13.56 2.45 -8.42
CA MET A 141 14.54 3.04 -9.34
C MET A 141 15.68 3.72 -8.58
N ASN A 142 15.38 4.52 -7.56
CA ASN A 142 16.38 5.21 -6.74
C ASN A 142 17.36 4.23 -6.06
N LYS A 143 16.87 3.04 -5.72
CA LYS A 143 17.67 1.96 -5.12
C LYS A 143 18.34 1.04 -6.15
N GLY A 144 18.12 1.26 -7.44
CA GLY A 144 18.64 0.39 -8.51
C GLY A 144 18.05 -1.01 -8.53
N ILE A 145 16.88 -1.21 -7.92
CA ILE A 145 16.15 -2.49 -7.90
C ILE A 145 15.41 -2.69 -9.22
N PHE A 146 14.83 -1.63 -9.77
CA PHE A 146 14.20 -1.60 -11.09
C PHE A 146 14.81 -0.52 -11.96
N THR A 147 14.85 -0.80 -13.26
CA THR A 147 15.09 0.22 -14.31
C THR A 147 13.78 0.92 -14.67
N SER A 148 13.87 2.06 -15.38
CA SER A 148 12.68 2.75 -15.90
C SER A 148 11.84 1.85 -16.80
N ASP A 149 12.48 1.04 -17.66
CA ASP A 149 11.79 0.09 -18.56
C ASP A 149 11.04 -1.01 -17.76
N GLU A 150 11.61 -1.47 -16.65
CA GLU A 150 10.96 -2.45 -15.77
C GLU A 150 9.76 -1.83 -15.07
N CYS A 151 9.87 -0.58 -14.62
CA CYS A 151 8.74 0.16 -14.04
C CYS A 151 7.61 0.35 -15.06
N ASN A 152 7.93 0.75 -16.29
CA ASN A 152 6.94 0.92 -17.36
C ASN A 152 6.27 -0.40 -17.73
N ARG A 153 7.02 -1.50 -17.74
CA ARG A 153 6.48 -2.85 -17.94
C ARG A 153 5.56 -3.26 -16.81
N PHE A 154 5.96 -3.02 -15.55
CA PHE A 154 5.11 -3.21 -14.38
C PHE A 154 3.78 -2.46 -14.51
N MET A 155 3.82 -1.17 -14.87
CA MET A 155 2.63 -0.35 -15.04
C MET A 155 1.70 -0.90 -16.13
N ALA A 156 2.25 -1.30 -17.28
CA ALA A 156 1.48 -1.89 -18.37
C ALA A 156 0.81 -3.21 -17.95
N GLU A 157 1.54 -4.08 -17.25
CA GLU A 157 1.00 -5.35 -16.74
C GLU A 157 -0.07 -5.15 -15.66
N ALA A 158 0.14 -4.23 -14.71
CA ALA A 158 -0.84 -3.93 -13.68
C ALA A 158 -2.14 -3.36 -14.28
N LYS A 159 -2.03 -2.51 -15.32
CA LYS A 159 -3.20 -2.03 -16.09
C LYS A 159 -3.94 -3.19 -16.75
N ALA A 160 -3.21 -4.06 -17.44
CA ALA A 160 -3.80 -5.17 -18.21
C ALA A 160 -4.46 -6.23 -17.31
N LYS A 161 -3.81 -6.63 -16.23
CA LYS A 161 -4.22 -7.75 -15.38
C LYS A 161 -5.10 -7.33 -14.19
N ASN A 162 -4.90 -6.12 -13.65
CA ASN A 162 -5.58 -5.65 -12.43
C ASN A 162 -6.38 -4.34 -12.63
N LYS A 163 -6.52 -3.88 -13.87
CA LYS A 163 -7.22 -2.63 -14.20
C LYS A 163 -6.68 -1.40 -13.42
N ALA A 164 -5.41 -1.45 -13.04
CA ALA A 164 -4.75 -0.34 -12.36
C ALA A 164 -4.86 0.95 -13.18
N LYS A 165 -5.04 2.06 -12.49
CA LYS A 165 -5.09 3.39 -13.12
C LYS A 165 -3.90 4.21 -12.61
N PHE A 166 -3.06 4.64 -13.53
CA PHE A 166 -1.93 5.51 -13.24
C PHE A 166 -2.11 6.85 -13.97
N PRO A 167 -1.71 7.97 -13.37
CA PRO A 167 -1.85 9.30 -13.98
C PRO A 167 -0.87 9.53 -15.14
N VAL A 168 0.14 8.67 -15.29
CA VAL A 168 1.17 8.73 -16.33
C VAL A 168 1.30 7.40 -17.06
N GLU A 169 1.80 7.44 -18.28
CA GLU A 169 2.11 6.24 -19.07
C GLU A 169 3.59 5.84 -18.99
N ASP A 170 4.45 6.80 -18.64
CA ASP A 170 5.90 6.61 -18.47
C ASP A 170 6.30 7.08 -17.08
N ILE A 171 6.99 6.21 -16.32
CA ILE A 171 7.47 6.53 -14.99
C ILE A 171 8.45 7.71 -14.98
N ALA A 172 9.16 7.94 -16.09
CA ALA A 172 10.13 9.02 -16.20
C ALA A 172 9.51 10.43 -16.09
N VAL A 173 8.21 10.58 -16.38
CA VAL A 173 7.49 11.85 -16.23
C VAL A 173 6.74 11.97 -14.92
N TYR A 174 6.74 10.93 -14.10
CA TYR A 174 6.12 10.97 -12.76
C TYR A 174 6.94 11.81 -11.80
N GLN A 175 6.27 12.74 -11.13
CA GLN A 175 6.87 13.58 -10.11
C GLN A 175 6.48 13.07 -8.73
N ALA A 176 7.35 12.28 -8.14
CA ALA A 176 7.17 11.79 -6.78
C ALA A 176 7.35 12.93 -5.77
N PRO A 177 6.64 12.90 -4.62
CA PRO A 177 6.86 13.83 -3.52
C PRO A 177 8.32 13.81 -3.03
N GLU A 178 8.83 14.95 -2.56
CA GLU A 178 10.24 15.06 -2.12
C GLU A 178 10.61 14.06 -1.02
N TYR A 179 9.68 13.78 -0.10
CA TYR A 179 9.92 12.85 1.00
C TYR A 179 10.16 11.39 0.55
N ILE A 180 9.85 11.05 -0.71
CA ILE A 180 10.14 9.72 -1.27
C ILE A 180 11.63 9.40 -1.26
N SER A 181 12.49 10.42 -1.35
CA SER A 181 13.95 10.26 -1.24
C SER A 181 14.43 9.76 0.14
N THR A 182 13.55 9.75 1.14
CA THR A 182 13.86 9.28 2.50
C THR A 182 13.55 7.81 2.74
N PHE A 183 12.99 7.11 1.74
CA PHE A 183 12.65 5.69 1.79
C PHE A 183 13.76 4.76 1.33
#